data_75068c6904ef9917df7891e3fcc9c49d
#
_entry.id   75068c6904ef9917df7891e3fcc9c49d
#
_cell.length_a   1.000
_cell.length_b   1.000
_cell.length_c   1.000
_cell.angle_alpha   90.00
_cell.angle_beta   90.00
_cell.angle_gamma   90.00
#
_symmetry.space_group_name_H-M   'P 1'
#
loop_
_entity.id
_entity.type
_entity.pdbx_description
1 polymer ?
#
loop_
_entity_poly.entity_id
_entity_poly.type
_entity_poly.pdbx_seq_one_letter_code
_entity_poly.pdbx_strand_id
1 'polypeptide(L)'
;MAAIRKYQYRFLARIVVEAAAPLNIGSGNKGIKSDSLIVRDVNGLPFIPGTTLAGLLRHSLSQEEQETLMGSQASGSSLVITEAKILDAGGTPVDGLAQPENLNSNLLSRYVELPIRQHVRIGHRGAAVRHGKFDEEIVLKGTRFCFEIEFVADDKGQESKIKKLLSNLLSNTFRIGSGSRSGFGQIDVVSCKYRMLDLANDKERELYLAKSSSLSQEWEGFVDDILEELKTLKPTSEAWVEYQLRLTPDDFFFFGSGYGNDAADMTYVRESYVAWNGNVATIKEKDEVLLVPASSVKGALSHRLAFHYNRLVGNTIESLQERGLTPEDVTGKNNPAVKALFGSEGEKSARGGEMIGKQRGNVLLSDVMELRATQPKLLNHVSIDRFTGGAIDGALFTEQVAYGGQQELPVITLFVRSDALQDEDIRQAWESALEDICKGMLPLGGGVNRGHGVFKGSLTKNGQLLYGE
;
A
#
# COMPACT_ATOMS: atom_id res chain seq x y z
N MET A 1 4.83 -23.31 42.53
CA MET A 1 6.09 -22.73 42.01
C MET A 1 5.98 -22.64 40.54
N ALA A 2 6.00 -21.43 39.95
CA ALA A 2 6.08 -21.28 38.49
C ALA A 2 7.40 -21.92 38.06
N ALA A 3 7.37 -22.84 37.11
CA ALA A 3 8.56 -23.44 36.55
C ALA A 3 9.45 -22.33 36.00
N ILE A 4 10.70 -22.26 36.43
CA ILE A 4 11.68 -21.32 35.86
C ILE A 4 11.86 -21.73 34.41
N ARG A 5 11.35 -20.91 33.48
CA ARG A 5 11.53 -21.11 32.04
C ARG A 5 13.03 -21.14 31.75
N LYS A 6 13.50 -22.24 31.19
CA LYS A 6 14.89 -22.35 30.73
C LYS A 6 14.97 -21.82 29.30
N TYR A 7 15.06 -20.53 29.10
CA TYR A 7 15.20 -19.91 27.77
C TYR A 7 16.48 -20.37 27.04
N GLN A 8 16.55 -21.65 26.75
CA GLN A 8 17.75 -22.32 26.22
C GLN A 8 18.00 -22.02 24.76
N TYR A 9 16.90 -21.94 23.97
CA TYR A 9 17.02 -21.76 22.52
C TYR A 9 16.80 -20.32 22.13
N ARG A 10 17.59 -19.86 21.13
CA ARG A 10 17.45 -18.57 20.46
C ARG A 10 17.25 -18.80 18.97
N PHE A 11 16.20 -18.19 18.44
CA PHE A 11 15.92 -18.16 17.01
C PHE A 11 16.08 -16.71 16.55
N LEU A 12 17.07 -16.48 15.71
CA LEU A 12 17.46 -15.16 15.25
C LEU A 12 17.21 -15.05 13.74
N ALA A 13 16.53 -14.01 13.32
CA ALA A 13 16.34 -13.70 11.90
C ALA A 13 16.71 -12.25 11.64
N ARG A 14 17.57 -11.99 10.64
CA ARG A 14 17.84 -10.65 10.08
C ARG A 14 17.18 -10.57 8.74
N ILE A 15 16.25 -9.63 8.59
CA ILE A 15 15.34 -9.54 7.47
C ILE A 15 15.58 -8.22 6.76
N VAL A 16 15.73 -8.28 5.43
CA VAL A 16 15.72 -7.10 4.56
C VAL A 16 14.42 -7.12 3.78
N VAL A 17 13.67 -6.03 3.89
CA VAL A 17 12.44 -5.81 3.11
C VAL A 17 12.61 -4.61 2.19
N GLU A 18 11.98 -4.68 1.02
CA GLU A 18 11.90 -3.60 0.05
C GLU A 18 10.46 -3.10 -0.06
N ALA A 19 10.28 -1.80 -0.10
CA ALA A 19 8.99 -1.17 -0.34
C ALA A 19 8.54 -1.43 -1.79
N ALA A 20 7.70 -2.44 -2.02
CA ALA A 20 7.11 -2.74 -3.34
C ALA A 20 6.12 -1.65 -3.80
N ALA A 21 5.53 -0.93 -2.86
CA ALA A 21 4.75 0.28 -3.06
C ALA A 21 5.21 1.35 -2.05
N PRO A 22 4.93 2.64 -2.27
CA PRO A 22 5.28 3.68 -1.31
C PRO A 22 4.77 3.35 0.10
N LEU A 23 5.51 3.78 1.13
CA LEU A 23 5.11 3.58 2.53
C LEU A 23 4.72 4.92 3.16
N ASN A 24 3.68 4.90 3.99
CA ASN A 24 3.36 5.98 4.91
C ASN A 24 3.30 5.42 6.34
N ILE A 25 4.35 5.69 7.12
CA ILE A 25 4.44 5.30 8.52
C ILE A 25 4.34 6.60 9.33
N GLY A 26 3.11 7.00 9.61
CA GLY A 26 2.80 8.29 10.21
C GLY A 26 3.39 8.45 11.61
N SER A 27 3.96 9.63 11.89
CA SER A 27 4.42 10.03 13.22
C SER A 27 3.27 10.42 14.16
N GLY A 28 2.05 10.54 13.65
CA GLY A 28 0.89 11.10 14.37
C GLY A 28 0.86 12.63 14.36
N ASN A 29 1.88 13.29 13.84
CA ASN A 29 1.98 14.75 13.75
C ASN A 29 1.50 15.25 12.37
N LYS A 30 1.07 16.52 12.36
CA LYS A 30 0.77 17.27 11.14
C LYS A 30 1.86 18.31 10.91
N GLY A 31 2.22 18.52 9.65
CA GLY A 31 3.14 19.55 9.24
C GLY A 31 2.44 20.76 8.62
N ILE A 32 3.23 21.79 8.29
CA ILE A 32 2.73 22.95 7.53
C ILE A 32 2.49 22.58 6.07
N LYS A 33 3.33 21.69 5.51
CA LYS A 33 3.29 21.28 4.09
C LYS A 33 2.48 20.00 3.85
N SER A 34 2.19 19.20 4.89
CA SER A 34 1.52 17.90 4.76
C SER A 34 0.66 17.59 5.97
N ASP A 35 -0.49 16.98 5.74
CA ASP A 35 -1.44 16.53 6.79
C ASP A 35 -0.94 15.29 7.54
N SER A 36 -0.02 14.52 6.95
CA SER A 36 0.58 13.33 7.55
C SER A 36 2.09 13.33 7.34
N LEU A 37 2.84 13.44 8.44
CA LEU A 37 4.30 13.37 8.45
C LEU A 37 4.77 11.94 8.75
N ILE A 38 5.83 11.51 8.07
CA ILE A 38 6.51 10.24 8.30
C ILE A 38 7.28 10.27 9.62
N VAL A 39 7.30 9.13 10.33
CA VAL A 39 8.17 8.94 11.51
C VAL A 39 9.64 8.89 11.08
N ARG A 40 10.50 9.59 11.83
CA ARG A 40 11.92 9.74 11.50
C ARG A 40 12.78 9.41 12.72
N ASP A 41 13.94 8.82 12.44
CA ASP A 41 14.96 8.54 13.47
C ASP A 41 15.77 9.80 13.85
N VAL A 42 16.81 9.61 14.68
CA VAL A 42 17.71 10.69 15.12
C VAL A 42 18.45 11.38 13.97
N ASN A 43 18.64 10.71 12.86
CA ASN A 43 19.28 11.24 11.66
C ASN A 43 18.30 11.97 10.72
N GLY A 44 17.02 12.03 11.09
CA GLY A 44 15.96 12.55 10.23
C GLY A 44 15.54 11.60 9.10
N LEU A 45 15.99 10.33 9.13
CA LEU A 45 15.67 9.31 8.15
C LEU A 45 14.39 8.54 8.51
N PRO A 46 13.57 8.12 7.55
CA PRO A 46 12.40 7.29 7.81
C PRO A 46 12.83 5.92 8.37
N PHE A 47 12.08 5.42 9.33
CA PHE A 47 12.27 4.08 9.87
C PHE A 47 10.92 3.40 10.14
N ILE A 48 10.92 2.08 10.36
CA ILE A 48 9.73 1.35 10.74
C ILE A 48 9.85 0.97 12.22
N PRO A 49 8.99 1.51 13.11
CA PRO A 49 9.02 1.13 14.51
C PRO A 49 8.82 -0.37 14.71
N GLY A 50 9.59 -0.99 15.59
CA GLY A 50 9.45 -2.42 15.94
C GLY A 50 8.04 -2.76 16.44
N THR A 51 7.38 -1.82 17.12
CA THR A 51 5.98 -1.95 17.56
C THR A 51 5.00 -2.04 16.39
N THR A 52 5.27 -1.34 15.28
CA THR A 52 4.46 -1.44 14.05
C THR A 52 4.59 -2.83 13.44
N LEU A 53 5.81 -3.37 13.32
CA LEU A 53 6.07 -4.71 12.82
C LEU A 53 5.44 -5.78 13.73
N ALA A 54 5.63 -5.64 15.05
CA ALA A 54 5.04 -6.53 16.05
C ALA A 54 3.51 -6.56 15.95
N GLY A 55 2.87 -5.39 15.85
CA GLY A 55 1.42 -5.29 15.70
C GLY A 55 0.90 -5.96 14.43
N LEU A 56 1.58 -5.78 13.30
CA LEU A 56 1.21 -6.39 12.02
C LEU A 56 1.39 -7.91 12.05
N LEU A 57 2.51 -8.41 12.56
CA LEU A 57 2.74 -9.84 12.73
C LEU A 57 1.70 -10.46 13.68
N ARG A 58 1.37 -9.77 14.79
CA ARG A 58 0.32 -10.22 15.71
C ARG A 58 -1.03 -10.40 14.99
N HIS A 59 -1.42 -9.46 14.12
CA HIS A 59 -2.66 -9.56 13.37
C HIS A 59 -2.68 -10.68 12.31
N SER A 60 -1.52 -11.21 11.92
CA SER A 60 -1.40 -12.33 10.99
C SER A 60 -1.50 -13.71 11.67
N LEU A 61 -1.59 -13.75 13.00
CA LEU A 61 -1.63 -14.96 13.82
C LEU A 61 -3.03 -15.24 14.36
N SER A 62 -3.33 -16.50 14.60
CA SER A 62 -4.51 -16.90 15.38
C SER A 62 -4.36 -16.44 16.84
N GLN A 63 -5.46 -16.37 17.58
CA GLN A 63 -5.45 -15.91 18.97
C GLN A 63 -4.52 -16.77 19.86
N GLU A 64 -4.52 -18.09 19.68
CA GLU A 64 -3.65 -19.01 20.42
C GLU A 64 -2.17 -18.77 20.11
N GLU A 65 -1.83 -18.57 18.82
CA GLU A 65 -0.47 -18.25 18.39
C GLU A 65 -0.02 -16.88 18.93
N GLN A 66 -0.92 -15.87 18.98
CA GLN A 66 -0.63 -14.57 19.56
C GLN A 66 -0.20 -14.67 21.03
N GLU A 67 -0.95 -15.41 21.83
CA GLU A 67 -0.65 -15.59 23.27
C GLU A 67 0.66 -16.35 23.49
N THR A 68 0.91 -17.37 22.66
CA THR A 68 2.11 -18.21 22.76
C THR A 68 3.39 -17.48 22.37
N LEU A 69 3.37 -16.74 21.25
CA LEU A 69 4.56 -16.13 20.66
C LEU A 69 4.77 -14.69 21.15
N MET A 70 3.70 -13.91 21.24
CA MET A 70 3.77 -12.46 21.50
C MET A 70 3.32 -12.08 22.91
N GLY A 71 2.96 -13.07 23.72
CA GLY A 71 2.53 -12.86 25.10
C GLY A 71 1.10 -12.33 25.24
N SER A 72 0.70 -12.18 26.50
CA SER A 72 -0.63 -11.72 26.91
C SER A 72 -0.50 -10.66 28.01
N GLN A 73 -1.62 -10.19 28.57
CA GLN A 73 -1.59 -9.32 29.75
C GLN A 73 -0.91 -9.95 30.98
N ALA A 74 -0.89 -11.31 31.04
CA ALA A 74 -0.32 -12.06 32.15
C ALA A 74 1.12 -12.56 31.90
N SER A 75 1.60 -12.52 30.65
CA SER A 75 2.93 -13.05 30.28
C SER A 75 3.60 -12.13 29.26
N GLY A 76 4.89 -11.81 29.46
CA GLY A 76 5.69 -11.06 28.50
C GLY A 76 5.85 -11.79 27.17
N SER A 77 6.16 -11.04 26.12
CA SER A 77 6.48 -11.57 24.79
C SER A 77 7.78 -12.36 24.83
N SER A 78 7.79 -13.53 24.17
CA SER A 78 9.04 -14.26 23.87
C SER A 78 9.70 -13.77 22.57
N LEU A 79 9.04 -12.86 21.86
CA LEU A 79 9.49 -12.28 20.61
C LEU A 79 9.97 -10.84 20.83
N VAL A 80 11.18 -10.54 20.36
CA VAL A 80 11.75 -9.20 20.30
C VAL A 80 11.91 -8.83 18.84
N ILE A 81 11.44 -7.64 18.46
CA ILE A 81 11.54 -7.11 17.10
C ILE A 81 12.19 -5.75 17.18
N THR A 82 13.31 -5.58 16.48
CA THR A 82 14.01 -4.29 16.42
C THR A 82 13.26 -3.30 15.51
N GLU A 83 13.63 -2.04 15.59
CA GLU A 83 13.26 -1.06 14.58
C GLU A 83 13.87 -1.45 13.23
N ALA A 84 13.13 -1.23 12.13
CA ALA A 84 13.69 -1.43 10.81
C ALA A 84 14.38 -0.14 10.34
N LYS A 85 15.69 -0.23 10.12
CA LYS A 85 16.53 0.88 9.67
C LYS A 85 16.65 0.87 8.16
N ILE A 86 16.68 2.06 7.56
CA ILE A 86 16.87 2.25 6.12
C ILE A 86 18.27 1.78 5.70
N LEU A 87 18.39 1.25 4.49
CA LEU A 87 19.67 0.93 3.88
C LEU A 87 20.20 2.12 3.06
N ASP A 88 21.51 2.33 3.13
CA ASP A 88 22.23 3.27 2.27
C ASP A 88 22.34 2.75 0.82
N ALA A 89 23.01 3.50 -0.05
CA ALA A 89 23.21 3.13 -1.44
C ALA A 89 24.10 1.89 -1.65
N GLY A 90 24.86 1.48 -0.66
CA GLY A 90 25.69 0.28 -0.64
C GLY A 90 24.99 -0.93 -0.03
N GLY A 91 23.76 -0.79 0.42
CA GLY A 91 22.97 -1.86 1.06
C GLY A 91 23.30 -2.06 2.54
N THR A 92 23.95 -1.09 3.19
CA THR A 92 24.27 -1.15 4.63
C THR A 92 23.18 -0.43 5.42
N PRO A 93 22.65 -1.03 6.51
CA PRO A 93 21.71 -0.37 7.39
C PRO A 93 22.30 0.89 8.05
N VAL A 94 21.59 2.01 8.01
CA VAL A 94 21.97 3.23 8.71
C VAL A 94 21.46 3.13 10.15
N ASP A 95 22.29 2.62 11.03
CA ASP A 95 21.97 2.37 12.43
C ASP A 95 22.86 3.21 13.36
N GLY A 96 22.25 3.79 14.40
CA GLY A 96 22.91 4.75 15.26
C GLY A 96 23.03 6.15 14.63
N LEU A 97 23.95 6.97 15.14
CA LEU A 97 24.19 8.33 14.66
C LEU A 97 25.10 8.29 13.42
N ALA A 98 24.55 8.69 12.27
CA ALA A 98 25.31 8.73 11.02
C ALA A 98 26.17 9.99 10.92
N GLN A 99 27.32 9.88 10.24
CA GLN A 99 28.14 11.04 9.92
C GLN A 99 27.44 11.92 8.87
N PRO A 100 27.56 13.27 8.97
CA PRO A 100 26.91 14.19 8.05
C PRO A 100 27.23 13.94 6.57
N GLU A 101 28.45 13.48 6.26
CA GLU A 101 28.89 13.17 4.90
C GLU A 101 28.08 12.01 4.30
N ASN A 102 27.73 11.01 5.10
CA ASN A 102 26.94 9.87 4.67
C ASN A 102 25.48 10.30 4.39
N LEU A 103 24.93 11.19 5.22
CA LEU A 103 23.57 11.72 5.06
C LEU A 103 23.43 12.58 3.79
N ASN A 104 24.50 13.21 3.32
CA ASN A 104 24.55 14.00 2.10
C ASN A 104 24.73 13.15 0.83
N SER A 105 24.76 11.81 0.94
CA SER A 105 24.77 10.93 -0.22
C SER A 105 23.53 11.13 -1.09
N ASN A 106 23.65 10.84 -2.40
CA ASN A 106 22.55 11.04 -3.36
C ASN A 106 21.26 10.33 -2.94
N LEU A 107 21.35 9.14 -2.37
CA LEU A 107 20.18 8.39 -1.91
C LEU A 107 19.61 8.97 -0.59
N LEU A 108 20.45 9.09 0.47
CA LEU A 108 19.95 9.44 1.79
C LEU A 108 19.44 10.88 1.87
N SER A 109 20.02 11.81 1.10
CA SER A 109 19.54 13.19 1.02
C SER A 109 18.09 13.29 0.51
N ARG A 110 17.62 12.34 -0.31
CA ARG A 110 16.23 12.28 -0.79
C ARG A 110 15.22 11.97 0.33
N TYR A 111 15.66 11.34 1.41
CA TYR A 111 14.78 11.03 2.54
C TYR A 111 14.70 12.18 3.56
N VAL A 112 15.55 13.19 3.44
CA VAL A 112 15.44 14.42 4.24
C VAL A 112 14.21 15.22 3.79
N GLU A 113 13.99 15.32 2.47
CA GLU A 113 12.77 15.92 1.88
C GLU A 113 12.00 14.85 1.10
N LEU A 114 11.06 14.23 1.78
CA LEU A 114 10.20 13.21 1.18
C LEU A 114 9.17 13.83 0.22
N PRO A 115 8.80 13.13 -0.85
CA PRO A 115 7.74 13.57 -1.73
C PRO A 115 6.40 13.60 -1.00
N ILE A 116 5.57 14.56 -1.40
CA ILE A 116 4.21 14.73 -0.90
C ILE A 116 3.24 14.29 -1.98
N ARG A 117 2.36 13.36 -1.65
CA ARG A 117 1.28 12.94 -2.52
C ARG A 117 0.00 13.65 -2.15
N GLN A 118 -0.65 14.23 -3.15
CA GLN A 118 -1.93 14.90 -3.00
C GLN A 118 -3.07 13.95 -3.30
N HIS A 119 -4.09 14.03 -2.48
CA HIS A 119 -5.34 13.29 -2.63
C HIS A 119 -6.52 14.26 -2.63
N VAL A 120 -7.53 13.92 -3.44
CA VAL A 120 -8.79 14.63 -3.44
C VAL A 120 -9.95 13.63 -3.42
N ARG A 121 -10.90 13.84 -2.54
CA ARG A 121 -12.12 13.05 -2.48
C ARG A 121 -13.11 13.55 -3.52
N ILE A 122 -13.49 12.69 -4.44
CA ILE A 122 -14.54 12.96 -5.44
C ILE A 122 -15.86 12.37 -4.94
N GLY A 123 -16.93 13.15 -5.00
CA GLY A 123 -18.27 12.71 -4.64
C GLY A 123 -18.97 11.97 -5.77
N HIS A 124 -20.17 11.43 -5.50
CA HIS A 124 -20.98 10.69 -6.47
C HIS A 124 -21.40 11.54 -7.70
N ARG A 125 -21.36 12.87 -7.59
CA ARG A 125 -21.63 13.80 -8.71
C ARG A 125 -20.41 14.08 -9.56
N GLY A 126 -19.28 13.40 -9.35
CA GLY A 126 -18.04 13.61 -10.11
C GLY A 126 -17.28 14.89 -9.76
N ALA A 127 -17.66 15.59 -8.70
CA ALA A 127 -17.03 16.83 -8.24
C ALA A 127 -16.24 16.60 -6.93
N ALA A 128 -15.21 17.44 -6.71
CA ALA A 128 -14.44 17.41 -5.47
C ALA A 128 -15.34 17.75 -4.26
N VAL A 129 -15.26 16.97 -3.20
CA VAL A 129 -15.96 17.23 -1.95
C VAL A 129 -15.27 18.37 -1.21
N ARG A 130 -16.05 19.31 -0.67
CA ARG A 130 -15.51 20.41 0.15
C ARG A 130 -14.68 19.85 1.31
N HIS A 131 -13.47 20.39 1.53
CA HIS A 131 -12.49 19.89 2.50
C HIS A 131 -12.06 18.43 2.29
N GLY A 132 -12.18 17.92 1.05
CA GLY A 132 -11.78 16.55 0.67
C GLY A 132 -10.36 16.44 0.12
N LYS A 133 -9.57 17.52 0.11
CA LYS A 133 -8.14 17.49 -0.23
C LYS A 133 -7.33 17.21 1.02
N PHE A 134 -6.35 16.32 0.91
CA PHE A 134 -5.35 16.03 1.95
C PHE A 134 -4.04 15.62 1.32
N ASP A 135 -2.96 15.85 2.04
CA ASP A 135 -1.59 15.64 1.56
C ASP A 135 -0.83 14.72 2.53
N GLU A 136 -0.07 13.77 1.98
CA GLU A 136 0.70 12.79 2.75
C GLU A 136 2.15 12.75 2.28
N GLU A 137 3.11 12.79 3.23
CA GLU A 137 4.49 12.39 2.93
C GLU A 137 4.54 10.89 2.65
N ILE A 138 5.39 10.48 1.71
CA ILE A 138 5.59 9.07 1.37
C ILE A 138 7.07 8.71 1.33
N VAL A 139 7.39 7.51 1.78
CA VAL A 139 8.68 6.86 1.54
C VAL A 139 8.64 6.23 0.15
N LEU A 140 9.68 6.44 -0.64
CA LEU A 140 9.77 5.99 -2.03
C LEU A 140 9.64 4.46 -2.17
N LYS A 141 8.97 4.03 -3.23
CA LYS A 141 9.04 2.64 -3.69
C LYS A 141 10.51 2.24 -3.90
N GLY A 142 10.85 0.99 -3.60
CA GLY A 142 12.21 0.46 -3.70
C GLY A 142 13.09 0.77 -2.48
N THR A 143 12.62 1.57 -1.51
CA THR A 143 13.37 1.78 -0.27
C THR A 143 13.51 0.46 0.48
N ARG A 144 14.75 0.11 0.87
CA ARG A 144 15.01 -1.10 1.68
C ARG A 144 15.18 -0.76 3.14
N PHE A 145 14.69 -1.66 3.98
CA PHE A 145 14.83 -1.62 5.44
C PHE A 145 15.34 -2.94 5.96
N CYS A 146 16.19 -2.87 7.00
CA CYS A 146 16.69 -4.05 7.71
C CYS A 146 16.24 -4.03 9.16
N PHE A 147 15.80 -5.16 9.68
CA PHE A 147 15.45 -5.37 11.08
C PHE A 147 15.76 -6.80 11.51
N GLU A 148 15.75 -7.01 12.81
CA GLU A 148 15.93 -8.34 13.39
C GLU A 148 14.72 -8.75 14.22
N ILE A 149 14.50 -10.07 14.21
CA ILE A 149 13.56 -10.75 15.09
C ILE A 149 14.35 -11.77 15.89
N GLU A 150 14.22 -11.72 17.21
CA GLU A 150 14.71 -12.74 18.12
C GLU A 150 13.52 -13.39 18.82
N PHE A 151 13.47 -14.71 18.79
CA PHE A 151 12.52 -15.50 19.56
C PHE A 151 13.25 -16.37 20.58
N VAL A 152 12.75 -16.35 21.79
CA VAL A 152 13.30 -17.06 22.94
C VAL A 152 12.40 -18.24 23.31
N ALA A 153 12.94 -19.46 23.34
CA ALA A 153 12.16 -20.64 23.62
C ALA A 153 12.86 -21.64 24.55
N ASP A 154 12.05 -22.48 25.16
CA ASP A 154 12.50 -23.59 25.99
C ASP A 154 12.65 -24.90 25.20
N ASP A 155 12.07 -24.95 23.99
CA ASP A 155 12.03 -26.14 23.14
C ASP A 155 12.42 -25.80 21.70
N LYS A 156 13.31 -26.60 21.13
CA LYS A 156 13.74 -26.55 19.75
C LYS A 156 12.57 -26.73 18.75
N GLY A 157 11.54 -27.50 19.13
CA GLY A 157 10.36 -27.75 18.28
C GLY A 157 9.56 -26.50 17.89
N GLN A 158 9.83 -25.35 18.54
CA GLN A 158 9.19 -24.08 18.19
C GLN A 158 9.70 -23.49 16.84
N GLU A 159 10.77 -24.02 16.27
CA GLU A 159 11.36 -23.53 15.02
C GLU A 159 10.34 -23.43 13.87
N SER A 160 9.50 -24.46 13.71
CA SER A 160 8.48 -24.48 12.66
C SER A 160 7.46 -23.36 12.79
N LYS A 161 7.09 -22.99 14.04
CA LYS A 161 6.16 -21.87 14.30
C LYS A 161 6.79 -20.54 13.95
N ILE A 162 8.09 -20.38 14.24
CA ILE A 162 8.83 -19.16 13.91
C ILE A 162 8.98 -19.01 12.39
N LYS A 163 9.36 -20.07 11.69
CA LYS A 163 9.45 -20.05 10.22
C LYS A 163 8.08 -19.73 9.59
N LYS A 164 6.99 -20.31 10.14
CA LYS A 164 5.63 -19.94 9.71
C LYS A 164 5.30 -18.47 9.98
N LEU A 165 5.70 -17.91 11.14
CA LEU A 165 5.54 -16.49 11.42
C LEU A 165 6.30 -15.63 10.41
N LEU A 166 7.57 -15.96 10.11
CA LEU A 166 8.39 -15.25 9.14
C LEU A 166 7.80 -15.32 7.72
N SER A 167 7.20 -16.46 7.33
CA SER A 167 6.57 -16.61 6.02
C SER A 167 5.36 -15.69 5.81
N ASN A 168 4.71 -15.20 6.90
CA ASN A 168 3.63 -14.23 6.79
C ASN A 168 4.08 -12.88 6.19
N LEU A 169 5.37 -12.53 6.34
CA LEU A 169 5.96 -11.34 5.70
C LEU A 169 5.94 -11.43 4.17
N LEU A 170 5.91 -12.65 3.61
CA LEU A 170 5.88 -12.92 2.16
C LEU A 170 4.48 -12.83 1.57
N SER A 171 3.45 -12.59 2.40
CA SER A 171 2.08 -12.49 1.90
C SER A 171 1.88 -11.21 1.10
N ASN A 172 1.33 -11.34 -0.11
CA ASN A 172 0.93 -10.19 -0.95
C ASN A 172 -0.09 -9.27 -0.28
N THR A 173 -0.69 -9.70 0.82
CA THR A 173 -1.66 -8.93 1.62
C THR A 173 -1.06 -8.32 2.89
N PHE A 174 0.21 -8.61 3.18
CA PHE A 174 0.94 -7.97 4.28
C PHE A 174 1.26 -6.52 3.89
N ARG A 175 0.83 -5.56 4.69
CA ARG A 175 0.98 -4.13 4.41
C ARG A 175 1.50 -3.40 5.64
N ILE A 176 2.49 -2.53 5.46
CA ILE A 176 3.09 -1.72 6.53
C ILE A 176 2.61 -0.28 6.41
N GLY A 177 2.19 0.31 7.52
CA GLY A 177 1.83 1.72 7.63
C GLY A 177 0.38 2.04 7.27
N SER A 178 0.09 3.32 7.11
CA SER A 178 -1.22 3.85 6.72
C SER A 178 -1.43 3.77 5.20
N GLY A 179 -2.63 4.11 4.74
CA GLY A 179 -2.94 4.09 3.30
C GLY A 179 -2.91 2.70 2.64
N SER A 180 -2.82 1.61 3.43
CA SER A 180 -2.73 0.22 2.93
C SER A 180 -3.92 -0.20 2.05
N ARG A 181 -5.03 0.53 2.11
CA ARG A 181 -6.22 0.35 1.27
C ARG A 181 -6.29 1.37 0.13
N SER A 182 -5.24 2.15 -0.06
CA SER A 182 -5.18 3.25 -1.04
C SER A 182 -3.89 3.23 -1.85
N GLY A 183 -3.18 2.09 -1.87
CA GLY A 183 -2.02 1.87 -2.71
C GLY A 183 -0.70 1.68 -1.97
N PHE A 184 -0.64 1.99 -0.68
CA PHE A 184 0.60 1.99 0.10
C PHE A 184 0.85 0.68 0.85
N GLY A 185 2.07 0.54 1.30
CA GLY A 185 2.43 -0.40 2.34
C GLY A 185 2.84 -1.79 1.88
N GLN A 186 2.81 -2.09 0.59
CA GLN A 186 3.29 -3.38 0.09
C GLN A 186 4.79 -3.50 0.25
N ILE A 187 5.24 -4.67 0.68
CA ILE A 187 6.65 -4.99 0.81
C ILE A 187 6.97 -6.31 0.13
N ASP A 188 8.22 -6.44 -0.29
CA ASP A 188 8.84 -7.70 -0.69
C ASP A 188 9.98 -8.03 0.26
N VAL A 189 10.12 -9.28 0.65
CA VAL A 189 11.27 -9.74 1.43
C VAL A 189 12.41 -10.05 0.49
N VAL A 190 13.53 -9.33 0.66
CA VAL A 190 14.73 -9.45 -0.19
C VAL A 190 15.67 -10.54 0.33
N SER A 191 15.81 -10.65 1.66
CA SER A 191 16.61 -11.69 2.30
C SER A 191 16.10 -11.97 3.71
N CYS A 192 16.30 -13.19 4.20
CA CYS A 192 16.00 -13.60 5.56
C CYS A 192 17.13 -14.48 6.08
N LYS A 193 18.18 -13.87 6.61
CA LYS A 193 19.28 -14.60 7.24
C LYS A 193 18.80 -15.15 8.59
N TYR A 194 19.05 -16.43 8.85
CA TYR A 194 18.48 -17.11 9.99
C TYR A 194 19.53 -17.94 10.76
N ARG A 195 19.35 -18.03 12.07
CA ARG A 195 20.15 -18.89 12.94
C ARG A 195 19.34 -19.34 14.14
N MET A 196 19.40 -20.64 14.44
CA MET A 196 18.97 -21.22 15.70
C MET A 196 20.20 -21.56 16.52
N LEU A 197 20.19 -21.21 17.81
CA LEU A 197 21.27 -21.47 18.77
C LEU A 197 20.73 -22.21 19.99
N ASP A 198 21.50 -23.19 20.48
CA ASP A 198 21.33 -23.84 21.77
C ASP A 198 22.34 -23.27 22.77
N LEU A 199 21.89 -22.43 23.70
CA LEU A 199 22.76 -21.78 24.68
C LEU A 199 23.34 -22.72 25.74
N ALA A 200 22.88 -23.99 25.79
CA ALA A 200 23.54 -25.01 26.59
C ALA A 200 24.88 -25.45 26.00
N ASN A 201 25.07 -25.22 24.67
CA ASN A 201 26.35 -25.43 24.00
C ASN A 201 27.23 -24.17 24.20
N ASP A 202 28.42 -24.34 24.78
CA ASP A 202 29.33 -23.26 25.12
C ASP A 202 29.76 -22.43 23.88
N LYS A 203 30.02 -23.08 22.74
CA LYS A 203 30.41 -22.39 21.48
C LYS A 203 29.26 -21.54 20.93
N GLU A 204 28.04 -22.06 20.96
CA GLU A 204 26.88 -21.32 20.46
C GLU A 204 26.50 -20.19 21.39
N ARG A 205 26.70 -20.36 22.71
CA ARG A 205 26.54 -19.29 23.68
C ARG A 205 27.57 -18.18 23.50
N GLU A 206 28.84 -18.52 23.27
CA GLU A 206 29.89 -17.52 22.98
C GLU A 206 29.58 -16.78 21.68
N LEU A 207 29.16 -17.49 20.62
CA LEU A 207 28.75 -16.89 19.35
C LEU A 207 27.57 -15.91 19.55
N TYR A 208 26.58 -16.28 20.38
CA TYR A 208 25.46 -15.39 20.70
C TYR A 208 25.92 -14.13 21.44
N LEU A 209 26.80 -14.29 22.44
CA LEU A 209 27.30 -13.18 23.25
C LEU A 209 28.20 -12.24 22.44
N ALA A 210 28.85 -12.72 21.38
CA ALA A 210 29.64 -11.91 20.45
C ALA A 210 28.80 -11.09 19.45
N LYS A 211 27.48 -11.34 19.39
CA LYS A 211 26.58 -10.63 18.47
C LYS A 211 26.46 -9.14 18.87
N SER A 212 26.73 -8.25 17.93
CA SER A 212 26.44 -6.83 18.09
C SER A 212 24.93 -6.55 18.09
N SER A 213 24.51 -5.55 18.83
CA SER A 213 23.16 -4.99 18.75
C SER A 213 22.95 -4.13 17.49
N SER A 214 24.02 -3.68 16.84
CA SER A 214 23.94 -2.84 15.65
C SER A 214 23.61 -3.66 14.41
N LEU A 215 22.63 -3.18 13.63
CA LEU A 215 22.23 -3.75 12.35
C LEU A 215 23.29 -3.52 11.25
N SER A 216 24.14 -2.48 11.40
CA SER A 216 25.21 -2.17 10.43
C SER A 216 26.38 -3.15 10.51
N GLN A 217 26.49 -3.89 11.61
CA GLN A 217 27.55 -4.89 11.76
C GLN A 217 27.08 -6.26 11.27
N GLU A 218 27.92 -6.88 10.44
CA GLU A 218 27.71 -8.28 10.09
C GLU A 218 28.03 -9.16 11.29
N TRP A 219 27.27 -10.24 11.42
CA TRP A 219 27.48 -11.26 12.43
C TRP A 219 27.71 -12.61 11.77
N GLU A 220 28.81 -13.25 12.10
CA GLU A 220 29.22 -14.54 11.51
C GLU A 220 28.23 -15.69 11.78
N GLY A 221 27.34 -15.51 12.76
CA GLY A 221 26.27 -16.46 13.07
C GLY A 221 25.17 -16.55 12.00
N PHE A 222 25.02 -15.55 11.13
CA PHE A 222 24.05 -15.58 10.02
C PHE A 222 24.67 -16.21 8.78
N VAL A 223 24.63 -17.53 8.70
CA VAL A 223 25.23 -18.32 7.59
C VAL A 223 24.19 -18.58 6.49
N ASP A 224 22.95 -18.88 6.86
CA ASP A 224 21.92 -19.35 5.94
C ASP A 224 20.91 -18.24 5.63
N ASP A 225 20.57 -18.07 4.34
CA ASP A 225 19.38 -17.32 3.92
C ASP A 225 18.25 -18.32 3.65
N ILE A 226 17.20 -18.25 4.47
CA ILE A 226 16.08 -19.19 4.42
C ILE A 226 14.92 -18.69 3.56
N LEU A 227 15.09 -17.61 2.77
CA LEU A 227 14.01 -17.01 1.99
C LEU A 227 13.31 -18.02 1.08
N GLU A 228 14.07 -18.87 0.38
CA GLU A 228 13.49 -19.88 -0.51
C GLU A 228 12.73 -20.96 0.28
N GLU A 229 13.20 -21.33 1.48
CA GLU A 229 12.45 -22.22 2.37
C GLU A 229 11.13 -21.58 2.82
N LEU A 230 11.16 -20.28 3.21
CA LEU A 230 9.96 -19.56 3.62
C LEU A 230 8.91 -19.44 2.51
N LYS A 231 9.33 -19.33 1.24
CA LYS A 231 8.41 -19.31 0.08
C LYS A 231 7.63 -20.62 -0.09
N THR A 232 8.17 -21.74 0.38
CA THR A 232 7.48 -23.04 0.35
C THR A 232 6.42 -23.17 1.43
N LEU A 233 6.53 -22.38 2.50
CA LEU A 233 5.56 -22.33 3.57
C LEU A 233 4.40 -21.46 3.12
N LYS A 234 3.23 -22.06 2.90
CA LYS A 234 2.05 -21.27 2.49
C LYS A 234 1.69 -20.27 3.61
N PRO A 235 1.70 -18.95 3.33
CA PRO A 235 1.15 -17.98 4.26
C PRO A 235 -0.33 -18.31 4.51
N THR A 236 -0.81 -18.08 5.71
CA THR A 236 -2.20 -18.38 6.13
C THR A 236 -3.17 -17.37 5.46
N SER A 237 -3.42 -17.45 4.16
CA SER A 237 -4.25 -16.48 3.47
C SER A 237 -5.33 -17.06 2.54
N GLU A 238 -6.03 -18.11 2.97
CA GLU A 238 -7.27 -18.55 2.29
C GLU A 238 -8.41 -17.52 2.37
N ALA A 239 -8.20 -16.43 3.13
CA ALA A 239 -9.20 -15.39 3.37
C ALA A 239 -9.31 -14.35 2.24
N TRP A 240 -8.53 -14.44 1.17
CA TRP A 240 -8.48 -13.42 0.12
C TRP A 240 -8.73 -14.01 -1.26
N VAL A 241 -9.55 -13.31 -2.03
CA VAL A 241 -9.80 -13.57 -3.46
C VAL A 241 -8.94 -12.60 -4.26
N GLU A 242 -8.15 -13.11 -5.19
CA GLU A 242 -7.31 -12.32 -6.08
C GLU A 242 -8.04 -12.02 -7.38
N TYR A 243 -8.04 -10.74 -7.78
CA TYR A 243 -8.47 -10.29 -9.10
C TYR A 243 -7.30 -9.60 -9.80
N GLN A 244 -7.12 -9.89 -11.09
CA GLN A 244 -6.10 -9.22 -11.91
C GLN A 244 -6.75 -8.60 -13.13
N LEU A 245 -6.40 -7.33 -13.36
CA LEU A 245 -6.80 -6.58 -14.56
C LEU A 245 -5.56 -6.41 -15.44
N ARG A 246 -5.66 -6.88 -16.69
CA ARG A 246 -4.71 -6.60 -17.77
C ARG A 246 -5.35 -5.58 -18.69
N LEU A 247 -4.81 -4.36 -18.71
CA LEU A 247 -5.46 -3.22 -19.33
C LEU A 247 -4.57 -2.59 -20.39
N THR A 248 -5.16 -2.28 -21.53
CA THR A 248 -4.54 -1.48 -22.57
C THR A 248 -5.34 -0.19 -22.74
N PRO A 249 -4.71 1.00 -22.64
CA PRO A 249 -5.39 2.25 -22.88
C PRO A 249 -5.77 2.38 -24.36
N ASP A 250 -7.00 2.82 -24.62
CA ASP A 250 -7.51 2.98 -25.99
C ASP A 250 -6.84 4.20 -26.67
N ASP A 251 -6.67 5.30 -25.92
CA ASP A 251 -6.04 6.54 -26.39
C ASP A 251 -5.32 7.26 -25.25
N PHE A 252 -5.69 8.50 -24.96
CA PHE A 252 -5.10 9.31 -23.91
C PHE A 252 -5.64 8.91 -22.53
N PHE A 253 -4.75 8.99 -21.54
CA PHE A 253 -5.16 8.86 -20.15
C PHE A 253 -4.39 9.87 -19.28
N PHE A 254 -5.01 10.20 -18.14
CA PHE A 254 -4.53 11.27 -17.29
C PHE A 254 -4.86 11.00 -15.83
N PHE A 255 -3.83 10.78 -15.01
CA PHE A 255 -3.95 10.75 -13.56
C PHE A 255 -3.25 12.01 -13.04
N GLY A 256 -4.02 13.04 -12.68
CA GLY A 256 -3.48 14.37 -12.38
C GLY A 256 -2.58 14.39 -11.15
N SER A 257 -1.49 15.15 -11.23
CA SER A 257 -0.56 15.39 -10.11
C SER A 257 -1.10 16.42 -9.11
N GLY A 258 -2.07 17.24 -9.52
CA GLY A 258 -2.53 18.43 -8.82
C GLY A 258 -1.67 19.67 -9.08
N TYR A 259 -0.63 19.56 -9.92
CA TYR A 259 0.29 20.66 -10.27
C TYR A 259 0.53 20.73 -11.77
N GLY A 260 0.90 21.93 -12.25
CA GLY A 260 1.46 22.14 -13.56
C GLY A 260 3.00 22.09 -13.57
N ASN A 261 3.56 22.39 -14.73
CA ASN A 261 4.97 22.65 -14.95
C ASN A 261 5.13 23.82 -15.93
N ASP A 262 6.36 24.12 -16.36
CA ASP A 262 6.63 25.24 -17.30
C ASP A 262 5.91 25.07 -18.65
N ALA A 263 5.51 23.87 -19.04
CA ALA A 263 4.90 23.56 -20.34
C ALA A 263 3.37 23.36 -20.26
N ALA A 264 2.81 23.07 -19.10
CA ALA A 264 1.39 22.78 -18.95
C ALA A 264 0.85 23.14 -17.56
N ASP A 265 -0.40 23.64 -17.53
CA ASP A 265 -1.11 23.98 -16.29
C ASP A 265 -1.48 22.74 -15.48
N MET A 266 -1.64 21.60 -16.14
CA MET A 266 -1.98 20.31 -15.53
C MET A 266 -1.09 19.20 -16.08
N THR A 267 -0.46 18.44 -15.17
CA THR A 267 0.40 17.31 -15.53
C THR A 267 -0.08 16.03 -14.86
N TYR A 268 0.22 14.89 -15.48
CA TYR A 268 -0.03 13.58 -14.84
C TYR A 268 0.97 13.33 -13.71
N VAL A 269 0.55 12.51 -12.74
CA VAL A 269 1.35 12.19 -11.57
C VAL A 269 2.54 11.31 -11.96
N ARG A 270 3.70 11.66 -11.42
CA ARG A 270 4.97 10.95 -11.58
C ARG A 270 5.66 10.87 -10.23
N GLU A 271 6.37 9.80 -9.98
CA GLU A 271 7.15 9.62 -8.74
C GLU A 271 8.51 9.02 -9.03
N SER A 272 9.51 9.47 -8.27
CA SER A 272 10.81 8.82 -8.23
C SER A 272 10.72 7.50 -7.46
N TYR A 273 11.60 6.56 -7.76
CA TYR A 273 11.72 5.31 -7.01
C TYR A 273 13.18 4.90 -6.90
N VAL A 274 13.46 4.00 -5.96
CA VAL A 274 14.79 3.41 -5.77
C VAL A 274 14.86 2.10 -6.53
N ALA A 275 15.85 1.97 -7.41
CA ALA A 275 16.16 0.74 -8.13
C ALA A 275 17.43 0.11 -7.59
N TRP A 276 17.45 -1.20 -7.43
CA TRP A 276 18.59 -1.96 -6.94
C TRP A 276 19.18 -2.85 -8.02
N ASN A 277 20.52 -2.82 -8.10
CA ASN A 277 21.29 -3.81 -8.84
C ASN A 277 22.19 -4.54 -7.84
N GLY A 278 21.76 -5.74 -7.42
CA GLY A 278 22.34 -6.40 -6.26
C GLY A 278 22.16 -5.55 -4.99
N ASN A 279 23.28 -5.15 -4.39
CA ASN A 279 23.29 -4.31 -3.19
C ASN A 279 23.46 -2.81 -3.49
N VAL A 280 23.54 -2.40 -4.76
CA VAL A 280 23.76 -1.01 -5.13
C VAL A 280 22.43 -0.36 -5.53
N ALA A 281 22.05 0.70 -4.79
CA ALA A 281 20.86 1.48 -5.06
C ALA A 281 21.15 2.66 -5.99
N THR A 282 20.19 2.92 -6.88
CA THR A 282 20.13 4.12 -7.72
C THR A 282 18.75 4.73 -7.67
N ILE A 283 18.67 6.06 -7.75
CA ILE A 283 17.39 6.74 -7.86
C ILE A 283 17.00 6.84 -9.33
N LYS A 284 15.78 6.42 -9.64
CA LYS A 284 15.10 6.70 -10.90
C LYS A 284 14.24 7.92 -10.72
N GLU A 285 14.54 8.94 -11.49
CA GLU A 285 13.88 10.25 -11.35
C GLU A 285 12.42 10.19 -11.85
N LYS A 286 11.56 11.02 -11.27
CA LYS A 286 10.11 11.06 -11.54
C LYS A 286 9.75 11.26 -13.02
N ASP A 287 10.62 11.90 -13.79
CA ASP A 287 10.33 12.22 -15.19
C ASP A 287 10.27 10.97 -16.10
N GLU A 288 10.81 9.85 -15.63
CA GLU A 288 10.83 8.57 -16.34
C GLU A 288 9.66 7.64 -15.96
N VAL A 289 8.87 8.00 -14.92
CA VAL A 289 7.93 7.06 -14.29
C VAL A 289 6.52 7.65 -14.25
N LEU A 290 5.63 7.07 -15.04
CA LEU A 290 4.20 7.32 -14.96
C LEU A 290 3.57 6.45 -13.86
N LEU A 291 2.71 7.05 -13.05
CA LEU A 291 2.01 6.41 -11.96
C LEU A 291 0.51 6.30 -12.26
N VAL A 292 -0.06 5.10 -12.07
CA VAL A 292 -1.50 4.88 -11.94
C VAL A 292 -1.81 4.73 -10.44
N PRO A 293 -2.34 5.77 -9.78
CA PRO A 293 -2.60 5.72 -8.34
C PRO A 293 -3.73 4.75 -8.02
N ALA A 294 -3.48 3.83 -7.08
CA ALA A 294 -4.50 2.92 -6.57
C ALA A 294 -5.72 3.65 -5.99
N SER A 295 -5.49 4.81 -5.38
CA SER A 295 -6.58 5.66 -4.86
C SER A 295 -7.55 6.12 -5.94
N SER A 296 -7.07 6.41 -7.16
CA SER A 296 -7.90 6.78 -8.32
C SER A 296 -8.74 5.59 -8.80
N VAL A 297 -8.11 4.42 -8.96
CA VAL A 297 -8.79 3.18 -9.34
C VAL A 297 -9.86 2.80 -8.29
N LYS A 298 -9.49 2.84 -7.01
CA LYS A 298 -10.41 2.58 -5.88
C LYS A 298 -11.60 3.53 -5.90
N GLY A 299 -11.37 4.82 -6.13
CA GLY A 299 -12.44 5.83 -6.19
C GLY A 299 -13.45 5.51 -7.29
N ALA A 300 -12.98 5.25 -8.51
CA ALA A 300 -13.82 4.88 -9.64
C ALA A 300 -14.62 3.59 -9.37
N LEU A 301 -13.95 2.55 -8.88
CA LEU A 301 -14.59 1.28 -8.52
C LEU A 301 -15.64 1.44 -7.41
N SER A 302 -15.40 2.28 -6.41
CA SER A 302 -16.37 2.53 -5.33
C SER A 302 -17.69 3.10 -5.86
N HIS A 303 -17.63 4.06 -6.77
CA HIS A 303 -18.82 4.63 -7.39
C HIS A 303 -19.51 3.64 -8.33
N ARG A 304 -18.76 2.87 -9.10
CA ARG A 304 -19.32 1.88 -10.03
C ARG A 304 -19.94 0.69 -9.32
N LEU A 305 -19.34 0.25 -8.21
CA LEU A 305 -19.89 -0.75 -7.30
C LEU A 305 -21.27 -0.30 -6.77
N ALA A 306 -21.37 0.94 -6.27
CA ALA A 306 -22.63 1.47 -5.78
C ALA A 306 -23.72 1.50 -6.87
N PHE A 307 -23.34 1.83 -8.11
CA PHE A 307 -24.24 1.82 -9.26
C PHE A 307 -24.79 0.42 -9.53
N HIS A 308 -23.91 -0.59 -9.64
CA HIS A 308 -24.36 -1.97 -9.92
C HIS A 308 -25.16 -2.55 -8.77
N TYR A 309 -24.73 -2.33 -7.52
CA TYR A 309 -25.48 -2.78 -6.34
C TYR A 309 -26.89 -2.18 -6.31
N ASN A 310 -27.02 -0.86 -6.47
CA ASN A 310 -28.33 -0.20 -6.48
C ASN A 310 -29.24 -0.75 -7.61
N ARG A 311 -28.66 -1.05 -8.78
CA ARG A 311 -29.40 -1.68 -9.88
C ARG A 311 -29.91 -3.06 -9.51
N LEU A 312 -29.08 -3.90 -8.86
CA LEU A 312 -29.44 -5.26 -8.46
C LEU A 312 -30.56 -5.28 -7.41
N VAL A 313 -30.49 -4.39 -6.43
CA VAL A 313 -31.48 -4.32 -5.34
C VAL A 313 -32.70 -3.42 -5.65
N GLY A 314 -32.83 -2.93 -6.90
CA GLY A 314 -33.97 -2.16 -7.35
C GLY A 314 -34.07 -0.75 -6.76
N ASN A 315 -32.95 -0.13 -6.38
CA ASN A 315 -32.90 1.27 -5.96
C ASN A 315 -32.96 2.22 -7.17
N THR A 316 -34.12 2.31 -7.84
CA THR A 316 -34.37 3.31 -8.88
C THR A 316 -34.78 4.64 -8.26
N ILE A 317 -34.75 5.73 -9.05
CA ILE A 317 -35.17 7.07 -8.56
C ILE A 317 -36.60 7.03 -8.05
N GLU A 318 -37.48 6.34 -8.79
CA GLU A 318 -38.91 6.20 -8.40
C GLU A 318 -39.04 5.45 -7.07
N SER A 319 -38.35 4.30 -6.92
CA SER A 319 -38.40 3.50 -5.70
C SER A 319 -37.80 4.25 -4.49
N LEU A 320 -36.83 5.10 -4.69
CA LEU A 320 -36.25 5.94 -3.64
C LEU A 320 -37.25 7.02 -3.22
N GLN A 321 -37.89 7.68 -4.19
CA GLN A 321 -38.93 8.71 -3.90
C GLN A 321 -40.12 8.14 -3.12
N GLU A 322 -40.60 6.94 -3.50
CA GLU A 322 -41.69 6.24 -2.77
C GLU A 322 -41.31 5.94 -1.31
N ARG A 323 -40.03 5.69 -1.04
CA ARG A 323 -39.51 5.44 0.31
C ARG A 323 -39.07 6.71 1.06
N GLY A 324 -39.21 7.89 0.45
CA GLY A 324 -38.74 9.16 1.01
C GLY A 324 -37.24 9.28 1.13
N LEU A 325 -36.49 8.54 0.30
CA LEU A 325 -35.02 8.53 0.25
C LEU A 325 -34.51 9.38 -0.91
N THR A 326 -33.26 9.82 -0.77
CA THR A 326 -32.53 10.55 -1.80
C THR A 326 -31.41 9.69 -2.38
N PRO A 327 -30.83 10.01 -3.55
CA PRO A 327 -29.66 9.32 -4.07
C PRO A 327 -28.46 9.33 -3.11
N GLU A 328 -28.34 10.36 -2.28
CA GLU A 328 -27.30 10.49 -1.26
C GLU A 328 -27.38 9.39 -0.18
N ASP A 329 -28.58 8.90 0.11
CA ASP A 329 -28.83 7.87 1.13
C ASP A 329 -28.38 6.47 0.68
N VAL A 330 -28.18 6.26 -0.63
CA VAL A 330 -27.84 4.97 -1.22
C VAL A 330 -26.51 4.99 -2.02
N THR A 331 -25.74 6.08 -1.91
CA THR A 331 -24.46 6.24 -2.62
C THR A 331 -23.31 6.50 -1.65
N GLY A 332 -22.06 6.34 -2.14
CA GLY A 332 -20.86 6.57 -1.38
C GLY A 332 -20.84 5.78 -0.06
N LYS A 333 -20.50 6.44 1.04
CA LYS A 333 -20.42 5.83 2.37
C LYS A 333 -21.75 5.25 2.90
N ASN A 334 -22.88 5.61 2.32
CA ASN A 334 -24.19 5.13 2.73
C ASN A 334 -24.60 3.83 2.00
N ASN A 335 -23.94 3.50 0.89
CA ASN A 335 -24.20 2.28 0.14
C ASN A 335 -23.67 1.04 0.88
N PRO A 336 -24.48 -0.03 1.06
CA PRO A 336 -24.06 -1.24 1.78
C PRO A 336 -22.85 -1.94 1.16
N ALA A 337 -22.78 -2.08 -0.17
CA ALA A 337 -21.70 -2.72 -0.86
C ALA A 337 -20.39 -1.91 -0.72
N VAL A 338 -20.49 -0.58 -0.78
CA VAL A 338 -19.33 0.30 -0.56
C VAL A 338 -18.83 0.18 0.89
N LYS A 339 -19.71 0.12 1.88
CA LYS A 339 -19.33 -0.13 3.28
C LYS A 339 -18.62 -1.48 3.43
N ALA A 340 -19.19 -2.53 2.87
CA ALA A 340 -18.64 -3.88 2.96
C ALA A 340 -17.23 -3.98 2.36
N LEU A 341 -17.00 -3.41 1.17
CA LEU A 341 -15.74 -3.55 0.46
C LEU A 341 -14.72 -2.44 0.79
N PHE A 342 -15.16 -1.20 0.90
CA PHE A 342 -14.25 -0.06 1.09
C PHE A 342 -14.23 0.52 2.51
N GLY A 343 -15.10 -0.02 3.40
CA GLY A 343 -15.17 0.39 4.79
C GLY A 343 -15.99 1.65 5.03
N SER A 344 -16.05 2.07 6.29
CA SER A 344 -16.73 3.29 6.71
C SER A 344 -15.90 4.09 7.72
N GLU A 345 -15.99 5.41 7.66
CA GLU A 345 -15.31 6.32 8.60
C GLU A 345 -15.93 6.28 10.00
N GLY A 346 -17.12 5.70 10.13
CA GLY A 346 -17.91 5.75 11.35
C GLY A 346 -18.54 7.14 11.60
N GLU A 347 -19.36 7.22 12.63
CA GLU A 347 -19.97 8.47 13.09
C GLU A 347 -19.48 8.80 14.50
N LYS A 348 -19.31 10.10 14.80
CA LYS A 348 -18.97 10.53 16.16
C LYS A 348 -20.14 10.26 17.08
N SER A 349 -19.90 9.55 18.19
CA SER A 349 -20.90 9.36 19.23
C SER A 349 -21.42 10.71 19.77
N ALA A 350 -22.73 10.82 19.96
CA ALA A 350 -23.35 11.98 20.58
C ALA A 350 -22.87 12.26 22.03
N ARG A 351 -22.23 11.28 22.67
CA ARG A 351 -21.70 11.35 24.06
C ARG A 351 -20.19 11.63 24.16
N GLY A 352 -19.54 12.01 23.08
CA GLY A 352 -18.17 12.52 23.07
C GLY A 352 -17.09 11.46 22.81
N GLY A 353 -16.40 11.61 21.71
CA GLY A 353 -15.04 11.06 21.46
C GLY A 353 -14.93 9.74 20.71
N GLU A 354 -15.80 8.77 20.91
CA GLU A 354 -15.70 7.48 20.21
C GLU A 354 -16.38 7.50 18.82
N MET A 355 -15.66 6.94 17.85
CA MET A 355 -16.18 6.71 16.48
C MET A 355 -16.95 5.39 16.46
N ILE A 356 -18.27 5.45 16.33
CA ILE A 356 -19.14 4.27 16.22
C ILE A 356 -19.26 3.85 14.76
N GLY A 357 -19.17 2.53 14.50
CA GLY A 357 -19.38 1.98 13.16
C GLY A 357 -18.19 2.19 12.20
N LYS A 358 -17.01 2.57 12.72
CA LYS A 358 -15.78 2.60 11.91
C LYS A 358 -15.41 1.19 11.46
N GLN A 359 -15.38 0.96 10.16
CA GLN A 359 -15.06 -0.33 9.57
C GLN A 359 -13.90 -0.19 8.59
N ARG A 360 -12.90 -1.07 8.74
CA ARG A 360 -11.77 -1.15 7.80
C ARG A 360 -12.25 -1.73 6.47
N GLY A 361 -11.76 -1.18 5.35
CA GLY A 361 -12.06 -1.74 4.03
C GLY A 361 -11.47 -3.12 3.81
N ASN A 362 -12.12 -3.92 2.99
CA ASN A 362 -11.80 -5.31 2.67
C ASN A 362 -11.14 -5.48 1.30
N VAL A 363 -10.80 -4.40 0.61
CA VAL A 363 -10.09 -4.39 -0.68
C VAL A 363 -8.69 -3.84 -0.50
N LEU A 364 -7.71 -4.57 -1.01
CA LEU A 364 -6.31 -4.15 -1.15
C LEU A 364 -5.98 -3.99 -2.63
N LEU A 365 -5.33 -2.91 -2.97
CA LEU A 365 -4.68 -2.73 -4.26
C LEU A 365 -3.43 -1.88 -4.06
N SER A 366 -2.49 -1.98 -4.99
CA SER A 366 -1.24 -1.22 -4.95
C SER A 366 -1.17 -0.28 -6.13
N ASP A 367 -0.40 0.78 -5.98
CA ASP A 367 -0.07 1.66 -7.09
C ASP A 367 0.65 0.89 -8.19
N VAL A 368 0.38 1.27 -9.42
CA VAL A 368 1.05 0.72 -10.59
C VAL A 368 1.93 1.79 -11.20
N MET A 369 3.22 1.48 -11.31
CA MET A 369 4.20 2.37 -11.92
C MET A 369 4.59 1.82 -13.29
N GLU A 370 4.30 2.57 -14.34
CA GLU A 370 4.77 2.29 -15.69
C GLU A 370 6.20 2.81 -15.86
N LEU A 371 7.11 1.91 -16.17
CA LEU A 371 8.54 2.24 -16.29
C LEU A 371 8.94 2.68 -17.71
N ARG A 372 8.03 2.55 -18.68
CA ARG A 372 8.31 2.94 -20.07
C ARG A 372 7.85 4.35 -20.31
N ALA A 373 8.73 5.14 -20.86
CA ALA A 373 8.41 6.51 -21.27
C ALA A 373 7.28 6.51 -22.31
N THR A 374 6.07 6.77 -21.87
CA THR A 374 5.00 7.20 -22.77
C THR A 374 5.32 8.61 -23.22
N GLN A 375 5.29 8.88 -24.52
CA GLN A 375 5.50 10.25 -25.00
C GLN A 375 4.35 11.12 -24.48
N PRO A 376 4.64 12.16 -23.68
CA PRO A 376 3.59 13.07 -23.24
C PRO A 376 3.07 13.88 -24.42
N LYS A 377 1.76 14.09 -24.46
CA LYS A 377 1.14 15.06 -25.39
C LYS A 377 0.64 16.28 -24.64
N LEU A 378 0.82 17.44 -25.26
CA LEU A 378 0.24 18.69 -24.78
C LEU A 378 -1.07 18.93 -25.53
N LEU A 379 -2.14 19.10 -24.79
CA LEU A 379 -3.46 19.43 -25.29
C LEU A 379 -3.86 20.79 -24.75
N ASN A 380 -4.21 21.69 -25.67
CA ASN A 380 -4.69 23.05 -25.35
C ASN A 380 -6.22 23.02 -25.34
N HIS A 381 -6.80 23.52 -24.28
CA HIS A 381 -8.24 23.63 -24.10
C HIS A 381 -8.65 25.10 -23.97
N VAL A 382 -9.74 25.45 -24.61
CA VAL A 382 -10.34 26.79 -24.52
C VAL A 382 -11.85 26.66 -24.35
N SER A 383 -12.43 27.45 -23.47
CA SER A 383 -13.87 27.56 -23.39
C SER A 383 -14.37 28.65 -24.34
N ILE A 384 -15.34 28.30 -25.15
CA ILE A 384 -15.98 29.22 -26.09
C ILE A 384 -17.29 29.71 -25.48
N ASP A 385 -17.46 31.05 -25.50
CA ASP A 385 -18.74 31.65 -25.13
C ASP A 385 -19.80 31.32 -26.19
N ARG A 386 -20.88 30.71 -25.72
CA ARG A 386 -21.95 30.20 -26.61
C ARG A 386 -22.76 31.31 -27.32
N PHE A 387 -22.72 32.57 -26.84
CA PHE A 387 -23.47 33.66 -27.39
C PHE A 387 -22.63 34.46 -28.39
N THR A 388 -21.37 34.73 -28.04
CA THR A 388 -20.46 35.55 -28.88
C THR A 388 -19.67 34.70 -29.86
N GLY A 389 -19.51 33.38 -29.61
CA GLY A 389 -18.62 32.49 -30.36
C GLY A 389 -17.13 32.78 -30.13
N GLY A 390 -16.79 33.69 -29.21
CA GLY A 390 -15.42 34.06 -28.87
C GLY A 390 -14.89 33.18 -27.70
N ALA A 391 -13.57 33.18 -27.55
CA ALA A 391 -12.93 32.55 -26.38
C ALA A 391 -13.25 33.35 -25.11
N ILE A 392 -13.52 32.64 -24.02
CA ILE A 392 -13.70 33.23 -22.68
C ILE A 392 -12.32 33.57 -22.13
N ASP A 393 -12.13 34.81 -21.67
CA ASP A 393 -10.88 35.26 -21.05
C ASP A 393 -10.53 34.42 -19.84
N GLY A 394 -9.26 34.00 -19.72
CA GLY A 394 -8.75 33.18 -18.64
C GLY A 394 -9.20 31.69 -18.67
N ALA A 395 -9.89 31.26 -19.73
CA ALA A 395 -10.36 29.88 -19.89
C ALA A 395 -9.48 29.02 -20.82
N LEU A 396 -8.31 29.50 -21.19
CA LEU A 396 -7.28 28.73 -21.89
C LEU A 396 -6.47 28.00 -20.83
N PHE A 397 -6.36 26.67 -20.96
CA PHE A 397 -5.44 25.88 -20.15
C PHE A 397 -4.81 24.74 -20.96
N THR A 398 -3.60 24.36 -20.56
CA THR A 398 -2.81 23.31 -21.21
C THR A 398 -2.71 22.11 -20.30
N GLU A 399 -2.98 20.94 -20.86
CA GLU A 399 -2.95 19.67 -20.18
C GLU A 399 -1.88 18.76 -20.80
N GLN A 400 -1.00 18.19 -19.97
CA GLN A 400 -0.04 17.17 -20.39
C GLN A 400 -0.60 15.80 -20.07
N VAL A 401 -0.98 15.04 -21.11
CA VAL A 401 -1.58 13.71 -20.99
C VAL A 401 -0.61 12.62 -21.44
N ALA A 402 -0.81 11.41 -20.94
CA ALA A 402 -0.09 10.24 -21.41
C ALA A 402 -0.85 9.59 -22.60
N TYR A 403 -0.09 9.11 -23.57
CA TYR A 403 -0.62 8.36 -24.71
C TYR A 403 -0.25 6.89 -24.57
N GLY A 404 -1.25 6.02 -24.55
CA GLY A 404 -1.07 4.60 -24.28
C GLY A 404 -0.45 3.80 -25.41
N GLY A 405 -0.60 4.25 -26.67
CA GLY A 405 0.02 3.62 -27.85
C GLY A 405 -0.24 2.12 -28.01
N GLN A 406 -1.36 1.63 -27.49
CA GLN A 406 -1.73 0.20 -27.46
C GLN A 406 -0.75 -0.67 -26.61
N GLN A 407 0.01 -0.08 -25.71
CA GLN A 407 0.83 -0.83 -24.77
C GLN A 407 -0.01 -1.27 -23.57
N GLU A 408 0.09 -2.56 -23.22
CA GLU A 408 -0.50 -3.09 -22.01
C GLU A 408 0.17 -2.43 -20.77
N LEU A 409 -0.65 -1.96 -19.84
CA LEU A 409 -0.15 -1.48 -18.53
C LEU A 409 0.35 -2.68 -17.70
N PRO A 410 1.22 -2.44 -16.70
CA PRO A 410 1.48 -3.46 -15.69
C PRO A 410 0.17 -3.94 -15.05
N VAL A 411 0.12 -5.24 -14.71
CA VAL A 411 -1.07 -5.87 -14.15
C VAL A 411 -1.51 -5.18 -12.88
N ILE A 412 -2.78 -4.76 -12.82
CA ILE A 412 -3.40 -4.24 -11.59
C ILE A 412 -3.95 -5.42 -10.80
N THR A 413 -3.35 -5.72 -9.65
CA THR A 413 -3.80 -6.79 -8.79
C THR A 413 -4.58 -6.24 -7.60
N LEU A 414 -5.76 -6.83 -7.36
CA LEU A 414 -6.64 -6.50 -6.23
C LEU A 414 -6.87 -7.76 -5.39
N PHE A 415 -6.80 -7.60 -4.08
CA PHE A 415 -7.17 -8.66 -3.14
C PHE A 415 -8.41 -8.22 -2.37
N VAL A 416 -9.43 -9.07 -2.36
CA VAL A 416 -10.69 -8.83 -1.65
C VAL A 416 -10.89 -9.91 -0.62
N ARG A 417 -11.26 -9.56 0.60
CA ARG A 417 -11.57 -10.55 1.63
C ARG A 417 -12.77 -11.41 1.21
N SER A 418 -12.62 -12.72 1.32
CA SER A 418 -13.65 -13.68 0.89
C SER A 418 -14.95 -13.54 1.68
N ASP A 419 -14.86 -13.16 2.97
CA ASP A 419 -16.04 -12.91 3.81
C ASP A 419 -16.87 -11.69 3.35
N ALA A 420 -16.23 -10.68 2.76
CA ALA A 420 -16.92 -9.51 2.22
C ALA A 420 -17.64 -9.76 0.88
N LEU A 421 -17.39 -10.91 0.25
CA LEU A 421 -18.02 -11.35 -1.01
C LEU A 421 -19.05 -12.48 -0.82
N GLN A 422 -19.46 -12.76 0.41
CA GLN A 422 -20.48 -13.80 0.68
C GLN A 422 -21.87 -13.36 0.23
N ASP A 423 -22.18 -12.07 0.28
CA ASP A 423 -23.42 -11.51 -0.26
C ASP A 423 -23.32 -11.53 -1.80
N GLU A 424 -24.28 -12.20 -2.44
CA GLU A 424 -24.32 -12.42 -3.87
C GLU A 424 -24.45 -11.12 -4.67
N ASP A 425 -25.29 -10.17 -4.19
CA ASP A 425 -25.50 -8.90 -4.86
C ASP A 425 -24.24 -8.04 -4.78
N ILE A 426 -23.52 -8.08 -3.65
CA ILE A 426 -22.23 -7.38 -3.50
C ILE A 426 -21.19 -7.99 -4.43
N ARG A 427 -21.09 -9.33 -4.48
CA ARG A 427 -20.15 -10.03 -5.35
C ARG A 427 -20.41 -9.73 -6.82
N GLN A 428 -21.65 -9.85 -7.27
CA GLN A 428 -22.03 -9.58 -8.65
C GLN A 428 -21.80 -8.11 -9.03
N ALA A 429 -22.14 -7.17 -8.13
CA ALA A 429 -21.90 -5.76 -8.35
C ALA A 429 -20.39 -5.44 -8.46
N TRP A 430 -19.56 -6.09 -7.63
CA TRP A 430 -18.12 -5.95 -7.67
C TRP A 430 -17.51 -6.46 -8.98
N GLU A 431 -17.83 -7.68 -9.37
CA GLU A 431 -17.32 -8.30 -10.60
C GLU A 431 -17.77 -7.50 -11.83
N SER A 432 -19.03 -7.04 -11.86
CA SER A 432 -19.54 -6.15 -12.92
C SER A 432 -18.77 -4.82 -12.98
N ALA A 433 -18.41 -4.23 -11.83
CA ALA A 433 -17.64 -2.99 -11.81
C ALA A 433 -16.21 -3.19 -12.35
N LEU A 434 -15.57 -4.32 -12.08
CA LEU A 434 -14.25 -4.67 -12.64
C LEU A 434 -14.33 -4.93 -14.16
N GLU A 435 -15.35 -5.67 -14.60
CA GLU A 435 -15.60 -5.91 -16.03
C GLU A 435 -15.80 -4.61 -16.81
N ASP A 436 -16.49 -3.64 -16.22
CA ASP A 436 -16.74 -2.35 -16.87
C ASP A 436 -15.46 -1.58 -17.19
N ILE A 437 -14.39 -1.75 -16.38
CA ILE A 437 -13.07 -1.21 -16.73
C ILE A 437 -12.56 -1.90 -18.01
N CYS A 438 -12.62 -3.23 -18.07
CA CYS A 438 -12.14 -4.01 -19.21
C CYS A 438 -12.96 -3.78 -20.50
N LYS A 439 -14.23 -3.38 -20.35
CA LYS A 439 -15.13 -3.04 -21.44
C LYS A 439 -15.01 -1.59 -21.92
N GLY A 440 -14.22 -0.76 -21.25
CA GLY A 440 -14.17 0.69 -21.51
C GLY A 440 -15.39 1.46 -21.01
N MET A 441 -16.27 0.83 -20.22
CA MET A 441 -17.48 1.45 -19.67
C MET A 441 -17.22 2.20 -18.36
N LEU A 442 -16.09 1.95 -17.70
CA LEU A 442 -15.60 2.69 -16.54
C LEU A 442 -14.24 3.27 -16.86
N PRO A 443 -14.17 4.48 -17.42
CA PRO A 443 -12.89 5.15 -17.64
C PRO A 443 -12.24 5.56 -16.30
N LEU A 444 -10.89 5.55 -16.28
CA LEU A 444 -10.09 5.83 -15.09
C LEU A 444 -9.30 7.13 -15.25
N GLY A 445 -9.17 7.88 -14.16
CA GLY A 445 -8.38 9.10 -14.11
C GLY A 445 -9.18 10.38 -14.33
N GLY A 446 -8.51 11.42 -14.80
CA GLY A 446 -9.09 12.72 -15.14
C GLY A 446 -9.48 12.82 -16.62
N GLY A 447 -10.26 13.84 -16.98
CA GLY A 447 -10.65 14.08 -18.36
C GLY A 447 -11.61 13.04 -18.96
N VAL A 448 -12.25 12.20 -18.14
CA VAL A 448 -13.14 11.12 -18.60
C VAL A 448 -14.32 11.65 -19.42
N ASN A 449 -14.81 12.82 -19.11
CA ASN A 449 -15.87 13.51 -19.87
C ASN A 449 -15.36 14.14 -21.20
N ARG A 450 -14.05 14.07 -21.46
CA ARG A 450 -13.39 14.50 -22.71
C ARG A 450 -12.82 13.31 -23.51
N GLY A 451 -13.18 12.07 -23.11
CA GLY A 451 -12.78 10.84 -23.80
C GLY A 451 -11.46 10.24 -23.31
N HIS A 452 -10.88 10.74 -22.22
CA HIS A 452 -9.65 10.19 -21.67
C HIS A 452 -9.93 8.99 -20.73
N GLY A 453 -8.92 8.14 -20.55
CA GLY A 453 -8.93 7.08 -19.54
C GLY A 453 -9.78 5.88 -19.88
N VAL A 454 -10.12 5.67 -21.14
CA VAL A 454 -10.78 4.46 -21.62
C VAL A 454 -9.74 3.35 -21.73
N PHE A 455 -10.03 2.21 -21.08
CA PHE A 455 -9.19 1.02 -21.12
C PHE A 455 -10.00 -0.18 -21.64
N LYS A 456 -9.30 -1.10 -22.31
CA LYS A 456 -9.82 -2.40 -22.71
C LYS A 456 -8.90 -3.48 -22.19
N GLY A 457 -9.43 -4.67 -21.93
CA GLY A 457 -8.57 -5.74 -21.43
C GLY A 457 -9.33 -6.94 -20.90
N SER A 458 -8.66 -7.69 -20.03
CA SER A 458 -9.18 -8.91 -19.44
C SER A 458 -9.14 -8.88 -17.92
N LEU A 459 -10.02 -9.64 -17.30
CA LEU A 459 -10.19 -9.84 -15.87
C LEU A 459 -10.02 -11.30 -15.53
N THR A 460 -9.16 -11.61 -14.56
CA THR A 460 -9.06 -12.94 -13.97
C THR A 460 -9.41 -12.93 -12.48
N LYS A 461 -9.90 -14.06 -11.97
CA LYS A 461 -10.18 -14.31 -10.56
C LYS A 461 -9.46 -15.59 -10.12
N ASN A 462 -8.56 -15.49 -9.17
CA ASN A 462 -7.72 -16.61 -8.72
C ASN A 462 -7.05 -17.35 -9.90
N GLY A 463 -6.58 -16.60 -10.90
CA GLY A 463 -5.95 -17.13 -12.12
C GLY A 463 -6.92 -17.68 -13.18
N GLN A 464 -8.24 -17.70 -12.93
CA GLN A 464 -9.24 -18.12 -13.91
C GLN A 464 -9.81 -16.89 -14.63
N LEU A 465 -9.95 -16.99 -15.96
CA LEU A 465 -10.50 -15.92 -16.77
C LEU A 465 -11.99 -15.71 -16.45
N LEU A 466 -12.34 -14.47 -16.12
CA LEU A 466 -13.71 -14.02 -15.86
C LEU A 466 -14.28 -13.23 -17.05
N TYR A 467 -13.44 -12.40 -17.68
CA TYR A 467 -13.81 -11.57 -18.82
C TYR A 467 -12.61 -11.30 -19.74
N GLY A 468 -12.85 -11.21 -21.05
CA GLY A 468 -11.85 -10.92 -22.08
C GLY A 468 -11.24 -12.17 -22.70
N GLU A 469 -10.19 -11.96 -23.48
CA GLU A 469 -9.43 -13.03 -24.16
C GLU A 469 -8.05 -13.21 -23.51
#